data_cb3f666dc9005156c70bede955e3dd76
#
_entry.id   cb3f666dc9005156c70bede955e3dd76
#
_cell.length_a   1.000
_cell.length_b   1.000
_cell.length_c   1.000
_cell.angle_alpha   90.00
_cell.angle_beta   90.00
_cell.angle_gamma   90.00
#
_symmetry.space_group_name_H-M   'P 1'
#
loop_
_entity.id
_entity.type
_entity.pdbx_description
1 polymer ?
#
loop_
_entity_poly.entity_id
_entity_poly.type
_entity_poly.pdbx_seq_one_letter_code
_entity_poly.pdbx_strand_id
1 'polypeptide(L)'
;KALKKPKKEIEIFAKRAMNYKNLYDKEHKLMRGKNEDGTFQSPFNPLKWGDAFTEGNSWHYTWSVFHDPQGLIDLMGGKDGFNQMMDSVFILPPIFDESYYRAVIHEIREMQIMNMGNYAHGNQPIQHMLYMYNYSGQPWKAQHWIREVMDKLYTPAPDGYCGDEDNGQTSAWYVFSAMGFYPV
;
A
#
# COMPACT_ATOMS: atom_id res chain seq x y z
N LYS A 1 -11.74 -21.95 7.85
CA LYS A 1 -12.86 -22.80 7.32
C LYS A 1 -12.29 -23.87 6.38
N ALA A 2 -11.60 -23.49 5.33
CA ALA A 2 -11.04 -24.44 4.34
C ALA A 2 -10.16 -25.54 4.97
N LEU A 3 -9.36 -25.19 5.98
CA LEU A 3 -8.49 -26.13 6.71
C LEU A 3 -9.23 -26.99 7.76
N LYS A 4 -10.55 -26.92 7.83
CA LYS A 4 -11.40 -27.66 8.80
C LYS A 4 -10.95 -27.49 10.27
N LYS A 5 -10.39 -26.32 10.61
CA LYS A 5 -9.99 -26.02 11.99
C LYS A 5 -11.18 -25.89 12.94
N PRO A 6 -10.98 -26.07 14.27
CA PRO A 6 -12.03 -25.87 15.26
C PRO A 6 -12.69 -24.50 15.16
N LYS A 7 -14.01 -24.44 15.39
CA LYS A 7 -14.79 -23.18 15.28
C LYS A 7 -14.20 -22.05 16.12
N LYS A 8 -13.78 -22.33 17.34
CA LYS A 8 -13.15 -21.35 18.27
C LYS A 8 -11.87 -20.74 17.67
N GLU A 9 -11.04 -21.55 17.03
CA GLU A 9 -9.81 -21.07 16.36
C GLU A 9 -10.16 -20.17 15.18
N ILE A 10 -11.14 -20.57 14.37
CA ILE A 10 -11.63 -19.78 13.24
C ILE A 10 -12.15 -18.40 13.70
N GLU A 11 -12.92 -18.36 14.79
CA GLU A 11 -13.46 -17.12 15.36
C GLU A 11 -12.35 -16.18 15.87
N ILE A 12 -11.32 -16.73 16.50
CA ILE A 12 -10.15 -15.94 16.95
C ILE A 12 -9.48 -15.26 15.76
N PHE A 13 -9.17 -16.01 14.70
CA PHE A 13 -8.49 -15.43 13.53
C PHE A 13 -9.40 -14.48 12.76
N ALA A 14 -10.68 -14.77 12.63
CA ALA A 14 -11.64 -13.85 12.02
C ALA A 14 -11.72 -12.51 12.77
N LYS A 15 -11.71 -12.55 14.11
CA LYS A 15 -11.66 -11.32 14.93
C LYS A 15 -10.33 -10.57 14.73
N ARG A 16 -9.20 -11.29 14.71
CA ARG A 16 -7.88 -10.67 14.51
C ARG A 16 -7.74 -10.03 13.13
N ALA A 17 -8.33 -10.61 12.09
CA ALA A 17 -8.34 -10.05 10.75
C ALA A 17 -8.94 -8.64 10.70
N MET A 18 -9.84 -8.31 11.63
CA MET A 18 -10.46 -6.99 11.72
C MET A 18 -9.64 -5.95 12.52
N ASN A 19 -8.46 -6.32 13.05
CA ASN A 19 -7.67 -5.43 13.90
C ASN A 19 -7.13 -4.19 13.16
N TYR A 20 -7.02 -4.23 11.84
CA TYR A 20 -6.63 -3.07 11.04
C TYR A 20 -7.52 -1.84 11.33
N LYS A 21 -8.81 -2.05 11.67
CA LYS A 21 -9.76 -0.98 12.02
C LYS A 21 -9.32 -0.19 13.25
N ASN A 22 -8.54 -0.80 14.14
CA ASN A 22 -8.01 -0.13 15.33
C ASN A 22 -6.89 0.86 14.99
N LEU A 23 -6.22 0.70 13.86
CA LEU A 23 -5.12 1.55 13.40
C LEU A 23 -5.59 2.70 12.51
N TYR A 24 -6.84 2.67 12.07
CA TYR A 24 -7.37 3.69 11.18
C TYR A 24 -7.66 5.00 11.92
N ASP A 25 -6.91 6.03 11.58
CA ASP A 25 -7.12 7.40 12.06
C ASP A 25 -8.14 8.10 11.16
N LYS A 26 -9.32 8.36 11.71
CA LYS A 26 -10.45 8.97 10.97
C LYS A 26 -10.18 10.41 10.55
N GLU A 27 -9.37 11.14 11.31
CA GLU A 27 -9.02 12.52 11.02
C GLU A 27 -8.13 12.61 9.78
N HIS A 28 -7.11 11.75 9.72
CA HIS A 28 -6.17 11.73 8.60
C HIS A 28 -6.57 10.77 7.47
N LYS A 29 -7.56 9.89 7.71
CA LYS A 29 -8.00 8.83 6.80
C LYS A 29 -6.88 7.85 6.40
N LEU A 30 -5.94 7.63 7.30
CA LEU A 30 -4.75 6.81 7.10
C LEU A 30 -4.55 5.86 8.29
N MET A 31 -3.77 4.80 8.08
CA MET A 31 -3.31 3.95 9.18
C MET A 31 -2.24 4.69 9.98
N ARG A 32 -2.33 4.61 11.30
CA ARG A 32 -1.42 5.29 12.24
C ARG A 32 -1.00 4.34 13.35
N GLY A 33 0.26 4.41 13.74
CA GLY A 33 0.78 3.62 14.84
C GLY A 33 0.09 3.92 16.17
N LYS A 34 0.00 2.90 17.03
CA LYS A 34 -0.55 3.02 18.37
C LYS A 34 0.48 2.70 19.44
N ASN A 35 0.35 3.37 20.58
CA ASN A 35 1.05 3.06 21.81
C ASN A 35 0.38 1.86 22.51
N GLU A 36 1.05 1.29 23.49
CA GLU A 36 0.56 0.14 24.28
C GLU A 36 -0.75 0.45 25.01
N ASP A 37 -0.94 1.69 25.44
CA ASP A 37 -2.17 2.18 26.08
C ASP A 37 -3.36 2.38 25.11
N GLY A 38 -3.15 2.12 23.81
CA GLY A 38 -4.16 2.23 22.76
C GLY A 38 -4.33 3.64 22.19
N THR A 39 -3.57 4.64 22.64
CA THR A 39 -3.55 5.97 22.03
C THR A 39 -2.78 5.96 20.71
N PHE A 40 -3.11 6.87 19.80
CA PHE A 40 -2.31 7.04 18.58
C PHE A 40 -0.96 7.69 18.92
N GLN A 41 0.09 7.23 18.24
CA GLN A 41 1.41 7.86 18.34
C GLN A 41 1.36 9.32 17.89
N SER A 42 2.07 10.20 18.60
CA SER A 42 2.13 11.64 18.33
C SER A 42 3.57 12.15 18.57
N PRO A 43 4.08 13.07 17.74
CA PRO A 43 3.43 13.67 16.57
C PRO A 43 3.24 12.67 15.43
N PHE A 44 2.28 12.93 14.51
CA PHE A 44 2.03 12.11 13.34
C PHE A 44 2.52 12.79 12.06
N ASN A 45 3.43 12.14 11.37
CA ASN A 45 3.85 12.53 10.03
C ASN A 45 3.59 11.35 9.08
N PRO A 46 2.57 11.42 8.20
CA PRO A 46 2.22 10.31 7.32
C PRO A 46 3.27 10.03 6.23
N LEU A 47 4.21 10.95 6.01
CA LEU A 47 5.31 10.81 5.05
C LEU A 47 6.58 10.19 5.68
N LYS A 48 6.59 9.98 7.01
CA LYS A 48 7.73 9.40 7.70
C LYS A 48 7.86 7.91 7.39
N TRP A 49 9.00 7.53 6.86
CA TRP A 49 9.34 6.14 6.59
C TRP A 49 9.86 5.44 7.84
N GLY A 50 9.53 4.15 7.99
CA GLY A 50 9.92 3.36 9.16
C GLY A 50 9.10 3.73 10.41
N ASP A 51 9.72 3.68 11.60
CA ASP A 51 9.09 3.97 12.89
C ASP A 51 7.93 3.00 13.21
N ALA A 52 6.69 3.45 13.10
CA ALA A 52 5.50 2.61 13.31
C ALA A 52 5.30 1.55 12.21
N PHE A 53 5.98 1.67 11.08
CA PHE A 53 5.90 0.77 9.93
C PHE A 53 7.22 0.03 9.74
N THR A 54 7.17 -1.20 9.26
CA THR A 54 8.38 -2.01 9.03
C THR A 54 9.29 -1.33 8.00
N GLU A 55 8.70 -0.84 6.92
CA GLU A 55 9.31 -0.05 5.85
C GLU A 55 8.23 0.78 5.17
N GLY A 56 8.59 1.79 4.40
CA GLY A 56 7.57 2.68 3.84
C GLY A 56 6.93 3.59 4.89
N ASN A 57 5.80 4.14 4.57
CA ASN A 57 5.08 5.11 5.38
C ASN A 57 3.57 4.83 5.47
N SER A 58 2.83 5.72 6.10
CA SER A 58 1.38 5.59 6.26
C SER A 58 0.62 5.54 4.93
N TRP A 59 1.07 6.30 3.91
CA TRP A 59 0.48 6.27 2.57
C TRP A 59 0.66 4.93 1.85
N HIS A 60 1.67 4.14 2.23
CA HIS A 60 1.89 2.81 1.67
C HIS A 60 1.07 1.75 2.40
N TYR A 61 1.16 1.72 3.73
CA TYR A 61 0.55 0.66 4.54
C TYR A 61 -0.96 0.80 4.74
N THR A 62 -1.54 1.98 4.49
CA THR A 62 -3.00 2.15 4.54
C THR A 62 -3.74 1.18 3.61
N TRP A 63 -3.12 0.77 2.53
CA TRP A 63 -3.70 -0.12 1.52
C TRP A 63 -3.51 -1.62 1.82
N SER A 64 -2.73 -1.98 2.84
CA SER A 64 -2.42 -3.39 3.21
C SER A 64 -3.60 -4.10 3.88
N VAL A 65 -4.80 -3.96 3.31
CA VAL A 65 -6.06 -4.57 3.76
C VAL A 65 -6.68 -5.39 2.60
N PHE A 66 -5.86 -6.19 1.93
CA PHE A 66 -6.29 -6.99 0.77
C PHE A 66 -7.25 -8.11 1.14
N HIS A 67 -7.38 -8.48 2.40
CA HIS A 67 -8.34 -9.47 2.89
C HIS A 67 -9.75 -8.89 3.15
N ASP A 68 -9.91 -7.57 3.20
CA ASP A 68 -11.18 -6.87 3.45
C ASP A 68 -11.22 -5.49 2.73
N PRO A 69 -11.06 -5.44 1.39
CA PRO A 69 -11.09 -4.16 0.66
C PRO A 69 -12.40 -3.39 0.87
N GLN A 70 -13.54 -4.09 0.95
CA GLN A 70 -14.83 -3.44 1.21
C GLN A 70 -14.86 -2.78 2.59
N GLY A 71 -14.32 -3.44 3.61
CA GLY A 71 -14.24 -2.86 4.96
C GLY A 71 -13.35 -1.62 5.01
N LEU A 72 -12.28 -1.56 4.21
CA LEU A 72 -11.45 -0.35 4.09
C LEU A 72 -12.20 0.77 3.35
N ILE A 73 -12.92 0.44 2.27
CA ILE A 73 -13.78 1.39 1.55
C ILE A 73 -14.82 2.00 2.50
N ASP A 74 -15.47 1.18 3.32
CA ASP A 74 -16.48 1.63 4.29
C ASP A 74 -15.87 2.55 5.35
N LEU A 75 -14.66 2.24 5.85
CA LEU A 75 -13.94 3.10 6.81
C LEU A 75 -13.63 4.48 6.24
N MET A 76 -13.33 4.58 4.95
CA MET A 76 -13.02 5.83 4.26
C MET A 76 -14.26 6.63 3.84
N GLY A 77 -15.46 6.18 4.23
CA GLY A 77 -16.72 6.87 3.92
C GLY A 77 -17.33 6.49 2.57
N GLY A 78 -17.00 5.29 2.09
CA GLY A 78 -17.50 4.75 0.83
C GLY A 78 -16.55 4.95 -0.34
N LYS A 79 -17.01 4.55 -1.53
CA LYS A 79 -16.20 4.52 -2.76
C LYS A 79 -15.58 5.86 -3.14
N ASP A 80 -16.31 6.95 -2.96
CA ASP A 80 -15.82 8.28 -3.34
C ASP A 80 -14.66 8.73 -2.44
N GLY A 81 -14.81 8.57 -1.11
CA GLY A 81 -13.77 8.88 -0.15
C GLY A 81 -12.52 8.00 -0.35
N PHE A 82 -12.73 6.70 -0.61
CA PHE A 82 -11.66 5.77 -0.91
C PHE A 82 -10.91 6.15 -2.19
N ASN A 83 -11.62 6.41 -3.28
CA ASN A 83 -11.01 6.81 -4.56
C ASN A 83 -10.25 8.12 -4.44
N GLN A 84 -10.80 9.11 -3.70
CA GLN A 84 -10.11 10.37 -3.45
C GLN A 84 -8.77 10.16 -2.73
N MET A 85 -8.74 9.28 -1.72
CA MET A 85 -7.50 8.95 -1.02
C MET A 85 -6.51 8.22 -1.92
N MET A 86 -6.96 7.25 -2.73
CA MET A 86 -6.10 6.57 -3.71
C MET A 86 -5.52 7.54 -4.74
N ASP A 87 -6.34 8.43 -5.31
CA ASP A 87 -5.89 9.45 -6.26
C ASP A 87 -4.83 10.37 -5.63
N SER A 88 -5.00 10.70 -4.34
CA SER A 88 -4.06 11.56 -3.61
C SER A 88 -2.64 10.98 -3.55
N VAL A 89 -2.47 9.66 -3.56
CA VAL A 89 -1.14 9.02 -3.56
C VAL A 89 -0.29 9.50 -4.74
N PHE A 90 -0.90 9.68 -5.92
CA PHE A 90 -0.19 10.04 -7.15
C PHE A 90 0.04 11.54 -7.32
N ILE A 91 -0.75 12.38 -6.65
CA ILE A 91 -0.64 13.85 -6.75
C ILE A 91 0.16 14.48 -5.62
N LEU A 92 0.42 13.76 -4.55
CA LEU A 92 1.31 14.22 -3.49
C LEU A 92 2.71 14.48 -4.04
N PRO A 93 3.39 15.55 -3.59
CA PRO A 93 4.78 15.74 -3.98
C PRO A 93 5.64 14.57 -3.45
N PRO A 94 6.68 14.16 -4.17
CA PRO A 94 7.58 13.09 -3.75
C PRO A 94 8.53 13.56 -2.64
N ILE A 95 7.96 13.99 -1.53
CA ILE A 95 8.65 14.46 -0.32
C ILE A 95 8.47 13.37 0.75
N PHE A 96 9.55 13.01 1.40
CA PHE A 96 9.61 11.94 2.40
C PHE A 96 10.41 12.38 3.61
N ASP A 97 10.03 11.87 4.77
CA ASP A 97 10.77 12.04 6.00
C ASP A 97 11.53 10.73 6.28
N GLU A 98 12.85 10.79 6.08
CA GLU A 98 13.80 9.70 6.32
C GLU A 98 14.46 9.74 7.71
N SER A 99 14.00 10.60 8.60
CA SER A 99 14.63 10.85 9.90
C SER A 99 14.81 9.61 10.77
N TYR A 100 13.94 8.61 10.61
CA TYR A 100 14.04 7.34 11.32
C TYR A 100 15.31 6.57 10.96
N TYR A 101 15.64 6.51 9.66
CA TYR A 101 16.83 5.80 9.17
C TYR A 101 18.12 6.62 9.31
N ARG A 102 18.01 7.92 9.56
CA ARG A 102 19.15 8.87 9.63
C ARG A 102 19.97 8.96 8.34
N ALA A 103 19.42 8.47 7.23
CA ALA A 103 20.00 8.51 5.89
C ALA A 103 18.90 8.32 4.86
N VAL A 104 19.11 8.84 3.66
CA VAL A 104 18.23 8.55 2.52
C VAL A 104 18.52 7.14 2.03
N ILE A 105 17.59 6.22 2.25
CA ILE A 105 17.66 4.84 1.77
C ILE A 105 17.34 4.76 0.27
N HIS A 106 17.73 3.67 -0.40
CA HIS A 106 17.59 3.56 -1.85
C HIS A 106 16.12 3.58 -2.31
N GLU A 107 15.19 2.97 -1.56
CA GLU A 107 13.77 2.97 -1.90
C GLU A 107 13.16 4.37 -1.95
N ILE A 108 13.61 5.27 -1.07
CA ILE A 108 13.19 6.68 -1.09
C ILE A 108 13.74 7.39 -2.34
N ARG A 109 15.01 7.13 -2.71
CA ARG A 109 15.61 7.69 -3.93
C ARG A 109 14.90 7.20 -5.18
N GLU A 110 14.63 5.91 -5.25
CA GLU A 110 13.90 5.27 -6.35
C GLU A 110 12.54 5.93 -6.52
N MET A 111 11.77 6.09 -5.45
CA MET A 111 10.47 6.73 -5.46
C MET A 111 10.53 8.20 -5.92
N GLN A 112 11.58 8.94 -5.52
CA GLN A 112 11.79 10.32 -5.98
C GLN A 112 12.08 10.38 -7.49
N ILE A 113 12.90 9.45 -7.99
CA ILE A 113 13.25 9.35 -9.42
C ILE A 113 12.03 8.97 -10.26
N MET A 114 11.21 8.04 -9.79
CA MET A 114 9.98 7.61 -10.47
C MET A 114 8.98 8.74 -10.64
N ASN A 115 8.97 9.70 -9.71
CA ASN A 115 8.08 10.87 -9.73
C ASN A 115 6.60 10.54 -9.95
N MET A 116 6.12 9.51 -9.22
CA MET A 116 4.71 9.09 -9.18
C MET A 116 4.06 9.37 -7.83
N GLY A 117 4.30 10.58 -7.29
CA GLY A 117 3.80 10.99 -5.98
C GLY A 117 4.39 10.15 -4.84
N ASN A 118 3.52 9.60 -3.99
CA ASN A 118 3.89 8.67 -2.93
C ASN A 118 3.68 7.19 -3.32
N TYR A 119 3.50 6.87 -4.60
CA TYR A 119 3.43 5.50 -5.07
C TYR A 119 4.84 4.91 -5.24
N ALA A 120 5.26 4.12 -4.27
CA ALA A 120 6.61 3.53 -4.21
C ALA A 120 6.63 2.14 -4.85
N HIS A 121 6.51 2.04 -6.17
CA HIS A 121 6.43 0.75 -6.87
C HIS A 121 7.61 -0.17 -6.62
N GLY A 122 8.81 0.38 -6.43
CA GLY A 122 10.01 -0.39 -6.08
C GLY A 122 9.95 -1.06 -4.71
N ASN A 123 8.94 -0.73 -3.89
CA ASN A 123 8.72 -1.33 -2.59
C ASN A 123 7.39 -2.12 -2.55
N GLN A 124 7.45 -3.43 -2.31
CA GLN A 124 6.35 -4.39 -2.46
C GLN A 124 5.08 -4.08 -1.65
N PRO A 125 5.15 -3.48 -0.44
CA PRO A 125 3.94 -3.20 0.36
C PRO A 125 2.85 -2.41 -0.35
N ILE A 126 3.16 -1.65 -1.41
CA ILE A 126 2.16 -0.84 -2.12
C ILE A 126 1.76 -1.41 -3.50
N GLN A 127 2.47 -2.39 -4.04
CA GLN A 127 2.28 -2.86 -5.42
C GLN A 127 0.84 -3.31 -5.75
N HIS A 128 0.12 -3.89 -4.77
CA HIS A 128 -1.27 -4.34 -4.93
C HIS A 128 -2.28 -3.19 -5.00
N MET A 129 -1.91 -2.00 -4.52
CA MET A 129 -2.82 -0.85 -4.37
C MET A 129 -3.55 -0.51 -5.67
N LEU A 130 -2.88 -0.56 -6.82
CA LEU A 130 -3.47 -0.20 -8.12
C LEU A 130 -4.72 -1.02 -8.44
N TYR A 131 -4.73 -2.29 -8.04
CA TYR A 131 -5.83 -3.21 -8.27
C TYR A 131 -7.04 -2.93 -7.37
N MET A 132 -6.86 -2.19 -6.28
CA MET A 132 -7.95 -1.85 -5.36
C MET A 132 -9.00 -0.92 -5.98
N TYR A 133 -8.67 -0.19 -7.05
CA TYR A 133 -9.66 0.55 -7.84
C TYR A 133 -10.77 -0.34 -8.41
N ASN A 134 -10.49 -1.63 -8.64
CA ASN A 134 -11.51 -2.59 -9.10
C ASN A 134 -12.62 -2.78 -8.07
N TYR A 135 -12.29 -2.79 -6.78
CA TYR A 135 -13.26 -2.92 -5.68
C TYR A 135 -14.07 -1.65 -5.47
N SER A 136 -13.48 -0.49 -5.75
CA SER A 136 -14.15 0.81 -5.61
C SER A 136 -14.96 1.23 -6.83
N GLY A 137 -14.99 0.39 -7.90
CA GLY A 137 -15.81 0.60 -9.08
C GLY A 137 -15.19 1.53 -10.13
N GLN A 138 -13.87 1.74 -10.08
CA GLN A 138 -13.13 2.53 -11.07
C GLN A 138 -12.03 1.70 -11.78
N PRO A 139 -12.35 0.56 -12.40
CA PRO A 139 -11.36 -0.34 -12.99
C PRO A 139 -10.52 0.32 -14.10
N TRP A 140 -11.04 1.36 -14.75
CA TRP A 140 -10.27 2.12 -15.76
C TRP A 140 -9.07 2.85 -15.15
N LYS A 141 -9.13 3.26 -13.87
CA LYS A 141 -7.98 3.84 -13.17
C LYS A 141 -6.93 2.78 -12.87
N ALA A 142 -7.34 1.57 -12.46
CA ALA A 142 -6.42 0.45 -12.33
C ALA A 142 -5.69 0.20 -13.65
N GLN A 143 -6.42 0.08 -14.77
CA GLN A 143 -5.86 -0.13 -16.09
C GLN A 143 -4.87 0.98 -16.51
N HIS A 144 -5.23 2.24 -16.24
CA HIS A 144 -4.38 3.38 -16.53
C HIS A 144 -3.06 3.31 -15.72
N TRP A 145 -3.15 3.23 -14.41
CA TRP A 145 -1.95 3.24 -13.56
C TRP A 145 -1.07 2.01 -13.74
N ILE A 146 -1.65 0.82 -13.92
CA ILE A 146 -0.90 -0.39 -14.23
C ILE A 146 -0.09 -0.21 -15.51
N ARG A 147 -0.70 0.35 -16.58
CA ARG A 147 0.00 0.62 -17.83
C ARG A 147 1.11 1.66 -17.65
N GLU A 148 0.83 2.76 -16.96
CA GLU A 148 1.83 3.78 -16.64
C GLU A 148 3.05 3.21 -15.91
N VAL A 149 2.82 2.34 -14.92
CA VAL A 149 3.89 1.66 -14.18
C VAL A 149 4.69 0.74 -15.10
N MET A 150 4.01 -0.12 -15.89
CA MET A 150 4.68 -1.05 -16.79
C MET A 150 5.54 -0.34 -17.84
N ASP A 151 5.05 0.76 -18.40
CA ASP A 151 5.72 1.49 -19.46
C ASP A 151 6.86 2.38 -18.96
N LYS A 152 6.76 2.89 -17.73
CA LYS A 152 7.74 3.84 -17.17
C LYS A 152 8.79 3.22 -16.26
N LEU A 153 8.42 2.16 -15.52
CA LEU A 153 9.24 1.66 -14.41
C LEU A 153 9.90 0.31 -14.72
N TYR A 154 9.71 -0.22 -15.91
CA TYR A 154 10.34 -1.46 -16.35
C TYR A 154 11.02 -1.27 -17.69
N THR A 155 12.21 -1.83 -17.83
CA THR A 155 12.95 -1.83 -19.10
C THR A 155 13.57 -3.21 -19.35
N PRO A 156 13.95 -3.54 -20.61
CA PRO A 156 14.62 -4.80 -20.90
C PRO A 156 16.13 -4.81 -20.56
N ALA A 157 16.64 -3.76 -19.94
CA ALA A 157 18.04 -3.66 -19.53
C ALA A 157 18.32 -4.52 -18.28
N PRO A 158 19.59 -4.86 -18.00
CA PRO A 158 19.95 -5.62 -16.80
C PRO A 158 19.55 -4.95 -15.46
N ASP A 159 19.46 -3.62 -15.46
CA ASP A 159 18.99 -2.77 -14.35
C ASP A 159 17.54 -2.28 -14.56
N GLY A 160 16.75 -3.11 -15.22
CA GLY A 160 15.42 -2.74 -15.72
C GLY A 160 14.29 -2.67 -14.70
N TYR A 161 14.55 -2.91 -13.41
CA TYR A 161 13.59 -2.74 -12.33
C TYR A 161 13.77 -1.41 -11.61
N CYS A 162 12.68 -0.85 -11.15
CA CYS A 162 12.68 0.42 -10.41
C CYS A 162 12.99 0.27 -8.90
N GLY A 163 13.35 -0.91 -8.46
CA GLY A 163 13.66 -1.28 -7.10
C GLY A 163 14.11 -2.73 -7.03
N ASP A 164 14.17 -3.31 -5.84
CA ASP A 164 14.60 -4.68 -5.65
C ASP A 164 13.61 -5.68 -6.27
N GLU A 165 14.15 -6.78 -6.79
CA GLU A 165 13.35 -7.85 -7.39
C GLU A 165 12.58 -8.67 -6.34
N ASP A 166 13.15 -8.84 -5.15
CA ASP A 166 12.57 -9.45 -3.95
C ASP A 166 11.98 -10.84 -4.17
N ASN A 167 12.87 -11.77 -4.53
CA ASN A 167 12.54 -13.19 -4.64
C ASN A 167 11.37 -13.52 -5.60
N GLY A 168 11.21 -12.75 -6.66
CA GLY A 168 10.18 -12.96 -7.67
C GLY A 168 8.97 -12.04 -7.57
N GLN A 169 8.84 -11.23 -6.54
CA GLN A 169 7.66 -10.39 -6.34
C GLN A 169 7.51 -9.35 -7.46
N THR A 170 8.56 -8.60 -7.76
CA THR A 170 8.53 -7.52 -8.76
C THR A 170 8.41 -8.07 -10.19
N SER A 171 9.10 -9.17 -10.49
CA SER A 171 8.93 -9.90 -11.76
C SER A 171 7.51 -10.45 -11.91
N ALA A 172 6.97 -11.08 -10.87
CA ALA A 172 5.62 -11.64 -10.89
C ALA A 172 4.56 -10.54 -11.08
N TRP A 173 4.75 -9.37 -10.45
CA TRP A 173 3.84 -8.25 -10.63
C TRP A 173 3.76 -7.85 -12.11
N TYR A 174 4.91 -7.68 -12.78
CA TYR A 174 4.94 -7.34 -14.20
C TYR A 174 4.26 -8.41 -15.08
N VAL A 175 4.63 -9.68 -14.88
CA VAL A 175 4.09 -10.79 -15.69
C VAL A 175 2.58 -10.92 -15.53
N PHE A 176 2.07 -10.92 -14.29
CA PHE A 176 0.63 -11.00 -14.04
C PHE A 176 -0.11 -9.78 -14.55
N SER A 177 0.46 -8.59 -14.40
CA SER A 177 -0.13 -7.35 -14.94
C SER A 177 -0.21 -7.40 -16.47
N ALA A 178 0.83 -7.90 -17.15
CA ALA A 178 0.83 -8.10 -18.60
C ALA A 178 -0.22 -9.12 -19.06
N MET A 179 -0.51 -10.13 -18.23
CA MET A 179 -1.57 -11.12 -18.45
C MET A 179 -2.97 -10.60 -18.12
N GLY A 180 -3.09 -9.43 -17.50
CA GLY A 180 -4.35 -8.78 -17.18
C GLY A 180 -4.99 -9.18 -15.85
N PHE A 181 -4.23 -9.76 -14.91
CA PHE A 181 -4.70 -10.08 -13.56
C PHE A 181 -3.58 -9.96 -12.53
N TYR A 182 -3.96 -9.82 -11.25
CA TYR A 182 -3.03 -9.85 -10.12
C TYR A 182 -3.77 -10.38 -8.88
N PRO A 183 -3.17 -11.24 -8.08
CA PRO A 183 -3.80 -11.72 -6.84
C PRO A 183 -3.76 -10.63 -5.77
N VAL A 184 -4.94 -10.19 -5.33
CA VAL A 184 -5.15 -9.23 -4.24
C VAL A 184 -5.92 -9.90 -3.12
#